data_f29e8f97ba4ca78229525fc956c4bac7
#
_entry.id   f29e8f97ba4ca78229525fc956c4bac7
#
_cell.length_a   1.000
_cell.length_b   1.000
_cell.length_c   1.000
_cell.angle_alpha   90.00
_cell.angle_beta   90.00
_cell.angle_gamma   90.00
#
_symmetry.space_group_name_H-M   'P 1'
#
loop_
_entity.id
_entity.type
_entity.pdbx_description
1 polymer ?
#
loop_
_entity_poly.entity_id
_entity_poly.type
_entity_poly.pdbx_seq_one_letter_code
_entity_poly.pdbx_strand_id
1 'polypeptide(L)'
;MKNTILITLLALFSVVCFAQDGGPLKFLGIPIDGTESQFAAKLRAKGFTYSTLTEGYKGQFNGKPVDVYIHTNHNLVDRVYVAFPYTTEESIRTEFNRLLGQFKNNAKYLDLSMNEEIPEDDDISYEISVKNKRYQASFSYYDTDRDRISFMSSLIDKFSEFFTAEQLVKLKEYAIKAMDVPQDQQEALQSEMMAEMQKMGLGQGEDVEPDPEKAYKFLATLMDGMRSLADGDVWFMIHERYGRYQIGLYYDNLHNQAHGEDL
;
A
#
# COMPACT_ATOMS: atom_id res chain seq x y z
N MET A 1 5.81 25.21 9.69
CA MET A 1 4.71 24.27 9.38
C MET A 1 4.46 24.15 7.90
N LYS A 2 4.01 25.20 7.17
CA LYS A 2 3.75 25.11 5.71
C LYS A 2 4.98 24.70 4.91
N ASN A 3 6.19 25.09 5.33
CA ASN A 3 7.45 24.67 4.72
C ASN A 3 7.72 23.17 4.95
N THR A 4 7.45 22.65 6.15
CA THR A 4 7.59 21.21 6.45
C THR A 4 6.60 20.38 5.63
N ILE A 5 5.35 20.83 5.54
CA ILE A 5 4.28 20.25 4.70
C ILE A 5 4.73 20.21 3.24
N LEU A 6 5.27 21.30 2.74
CA LEU A 6 5.73 21.40 1.35
C LEU A 6 6.93 20.49 1.07
N ILE A 7 7.89 20.42 2.00
CA ILE A 7 9.06 19.52 1.90
C ILE A 7 8.62 18.05 1.95
N THR A 8 7.64 17.72 2.79
CA THR A 8 7.08 16.35 2.86
C THR A 8 6.38 15.96 1.57
N LEU A 9 5.59 16.86 0.97
CA LEU A 9 4.97 16.64 -0.35
C LEU A 9 6.02 16.39 -1.43
N LEU A 10 7.09 17.15 -1.45
CA LEU A 10 8.19 17.00 -2.42
C LEU A 10 8.99 15.72 -2.23
N ALA A 11 9.28 15.34 -0.98
CA ALA A 11 9.95 14.07 -0.68
C ALA A 11 9.12 12.87 -1.18
N LEU A 12 7.78 12.97 -1.10
CA LEU A 12 6.87 11.95 -1.62
C LEU A 12 6.87 11.88 -3.15
N PHE A 13 7.09 13.00 -3.86
CA PHE A 13 7.25 12.97 -5.32
C PHE A 13 8.42 12.10 -5.76
N SER A 14 9.50 12.04 -4.98
CA SER A 14 10.63 11.15 -5.27
C SER A 14 10.36 9.68 -4.95
N VAL A 15 9.52 9.37 -3.96
CA VAL A 15 9.24 7.98 -3.55
C VAL A 15 8.34 7.25 -4.56
N VAL A 16 7.36 7.93 -5.15
CA VAL A 16 6.42 7.33 -6.14
C VAL A 16 7.11 7.00 -7.48
N CYS A 17 8.33 7.48 -7.71
CA CYS A 17 9.06 7.29 -8.96
C CYS A 17 9.86 5.98 -9.07
N PHE A 18 9.96 5.12 -8.06
CA PHE A 18 10.96 4.03 -8.01
C PHE A 18 10.45 2.59 -8.18
N ALA A 19 9.18 2.34 -8.40
CA ALA A 19 8.71 0.98 -8.65
C ALA A 19 9.03 0.54 -10.10
N GLN A 20 9.70 -0.60 -10.25
CA GLN A 20 10.32 -1.04 -11.52
C GLN A 20 9.48 -2.00 -12.40
N ASP A 21 8.30 -2.44 -11.99
CA ASP A 21 7.45 -3.38 -12.75
C ASP A 21 6.02 -2.82 -12.87
N GLY A 22 5.74 -2.09 -13.92
CA GLY A 22 4.40 -1.60 -14.22
C GLY A 22 3.36 -2.72 -14.47
N GLY A 23 2.09 -2.32 -14.53
CA GLY A 23 0.93 -3.17 -14.73
C GLY A 23 0.25 -3.59 -13.43
N PRO A 24 -0.82 -4.39 -13.50
CA PRO A 24 -1.63 -4.75 -12.35
C PRO A 24 -0.82 -5.53 -11.29
N LEU A 25 -1.29 -5.48 -10.04
CA LEU A 25 -0.72 -6.26 -8.94
C LEU A 25 -0.56 -7.73 -9.35
N LYS A 26 0.58 -8.34 -8.96
CA LYS A 26 0.94 -9.70 -9.39
C LYS A 26 1.14 -10.63 -8.19
N PHE A 27 0.60 -11.84 -8.28
CA PHE A 27 0.96 -12.96 -7.41
C PHE A 27 1.86 -13.94 -8.17
N LEU A 28 3.06 -14.21 -7.69
CA LEU A 28 4.07 -15.05 -8.36
C LEU A 28 4.38 -14.64 -9.81
N GLY A 29 4.27 -13.34 -10.12
CA GLY A 29 4.42 -12.81 -11.47
C GLY A 29 3.18 -13.00 -12.36
N ILE A 30 2.08 -13.52 -11.82
CA ILE A 30 0.79 -13.66 -12.50
C ILE A 30 -0.02 -12.39 -12.17
N PRO A 31 -0.44 -11.58 -13.16
CA PRO A 31 -1.32 -10.45 -12.93
C PRO A 31 -2.63 -10.91 -12.28
N ILE A 32 -3.04 -10.23 -11.22
CA ILE A 32 -4.34 -10.46 -10.57
C ILE A 32 -5.39 -9.73 -11.40
N ASP A 33 -5.74 -10.35 -12.50
CA ASP A 33 -6.67 -9.83 -13.49
C ASP A 33 -7.10 -10.95 -14.45
N GLY A 34 -8.09 -10.64 -15.30
CA GLY A 34 -8.67 -11.60 -16.25
C GLY A 34 -9.59 -12.61 -15.58
N THR A 35 -9.96 -13.65 -16.30
CA THR A 35 -10.90 -14.66 -15.78
C THR A 35 -10.22 -15.64 -14.84
N GLU A 36 -11.00 -16.25 -13.92
CA GLU A 36 -10.52 -17.30 -13.02
C GLU A 36 -9.79 -18.43 -13.77
N SER A 37 -10.36 -18.89 -14.89
CA SER A 37 -9.79 -19.96 -15.67
C SER A 37 -8.40 -19.63 -16.24
N GLN A 38 -8.21 -18.38 -16.69
CA GLN A 38 -6.92 -17.89 -17.19
C GLN A 38 -5.89 -17.80 -16.06
N PHE A 39 -6.28 -17.27 -14.90
CA PHE A 39 -5.42 -17.19 -13.73
C PHE A 39 -5.04 -18.59 -13.22
N ALA A 40 -6.02 -19.48 -13.09
CA ALA A 40 -5.83 -20.86 -12.68
C ALA A 40 -4.89 -21.65 -13.63
N ALA A 41 -4.98 -21.44 -14.93
CA ALA A 41 -4.06 -22.04 -15.89
C ALA A 41 -2.61 -21.59 -15.65
N LYS A 42 -2.38 -20.30 -15.43
CA LYS A 42 -1.06 -19.73 -15.09
C LYS A 42 -0.55 -20.25 -13.74
N LEU A 43 -1.44 -20.39 -12.75
CA LEU A 43 -1.08 -20.92 -11.43
C LEU A 43 -0.65 -22.38 -11.51
N ARG A 44 -1.36 -23.21 -12.32
CA ARG A 44 -0.94 -24.59 -12.60
C ARG A 44 0.43 -24.66 -13.31
N ALA A 45 0.70 -23.73 -14.22
CA ALA A 45 2.01 -23.64 -14.87
C ALA A 45 3.15 -23.30 -13.90
N LYS A 46 2.82 -22.70 -12.73
CA LYS A 46 3.75 -22.46 -11.62
C LYS A 46 3.88 -23.67 -10.66
N GLY A 47 3.25 -24.80 -10.98
CA GLY A 47 3.35 -26.03 -10.19
C GLY A 47 2.26 -26.21 -9.13
N PHE A 48 1.23 -25.36 -9.13
CA PHE A 48 0.09 -25.54 -8.24
C PHE A 48 -0.89 -26.58 -8.79
N THR A 49 -1.49 -27.38 -7.90
CA THR A 49 -2.48 -28.42 -8.22
C THR A 49 -3.80 -28.11 -7.54
N TYR A 50 -4.91 -28.22 -8.26
CA TYR A 50 -6.23 -28.05 -7.67
C TYR A 50 -6.57 -29.21 -6.73
N SER A 51 -7.07 -28.90 -5.55
CA SER A 51 -7.53 -29.85 -4.54
C SER A 51 -9.03 -29.73 -4.39
N THR A 52 -9.76 -30.80 -4.71
CA THR A 52 -11.22 -30.86 -4.49
C THR A 52 -11.62 -30.88 -3.02
N LEU A 53 -10.70 -31.26 -2.13
CA LEU A 53 -10.94 -31.28 -0.69
C LEU A 53 -11.00 -29.88 -0.06
N THR A 54 -10.09 -28.99 -0.50
CA THR A 54 -9.99 -27.62 0.01
C THR A 54 -10.60 -26.61 -0.94
N GLU A 55 -11.03 -27.04 -2.14
CA GLU A 55 -11.53 -26.18 -3.23
C GLU A 55 -10.55 -25.06 -3.59
N GLY A 56 -9.24 -25.33 -3.44
CA GLY A 56 -8.15 -24.41 -3.67
C GLY A 56 -6.98 -25.04 -4.41
N TYR A 57 -5.95 -24.26 -4.66
CA TYR A 57 -4.74 -24.68 -5.37
C TYR A 57 -3.61 -24.90 -4.37
N LYS A 58 -3.09 -26.11 -4.26
CA LYS A 58 -1.95 -26.47 -3.40
C LYS A 58 -0.64 -26.28 -4.13
N GLY A 59 0.31 -25.59 -3.49
CA GLY A 59 1.63 -25.35 -4.05
C GLY A 59 2.62 -24.84 -3.02
N GLN A 60 3.72 -24.25 -3.51
CA GLN A 60 4.77 -23.68 -2.67
C GLN A 60 4.82 -22.16 -2.84
N PHE A 61 4.83 -21.45 -1.76
CA PHE A 61 5.03 -20.01 -1.73
C PHE A 61 5.94 -19.63 -0.57
N ASN A 62 6.96 -18.79 -0.84
CA ASN A 62 7.89 -18.31 0.17
C ASN A 62 8.54 -19.42 1.03
N GLY A 63 8.84 -20.58 0.38
CA GLY A 63 9.44 -21.75 1.02
C GLY A 63 8.48 -22.59 1.88
N LYS A 64 7.19 -22.31 1.82
CA LYS A 64 6.15 -23.03 2.58
C LYS A 64 5.10 -23.65 1.67
N PRO A 65 4.53 -24.82 2.03
CA PRO A 65 3.32 -25.30 1.37
C PRO A 65 2.17 -24.38 1.69
N VAL A 66 1.36 -24.03 0.70
CA VAL A 66 0.20 -23.13 0.88
C VAL A 66 -1.00 -23.64 0.08
N ASP A 67 -2.19 -23.24 0.54
CA ASP A 67 -3.41 -23.31 -0.26
C ASP A 67 -3.71 -21.90 -0.81
N VAL A 68 -3.99 -21.81 -2.12
CA VAL A 68 -4.30 -20.56 -2.82
C VAL A 68 -5.72 -20.62 -3.34
N TYR A 69 -6.48 -19.56 -3.03
CA TYR A 69 -7.86 -19.39 -3.47
C TYR A 69 -7.97 -18.17 -4.36
N ILE A 70 -8.75 -18.28 -5.42
CA ILE A 70 -9.00 -17.20 -6.38
C ILE A 70 -10.41 -16.70 -6.13
N HIS A 71 -10.54 -15.40 -5.89
CA HIS A 71 -11.82 -14.72 -5.83
C HIS A 71 -12.03 -13.89 -7.08
N THR A 72 -13.30 -13.78 -7.53
CA THR A 72 -13.65 -13.00 -8.71
C THR A 72 -14.84 -12.10 -8.43
N ASN A 73 -14.79 -10.90 -8.98
CA ASN A 73 -15.91 -9.99 -9.06
C ASN A 73 -16.23 -9.71 -10.54
N HIS A 74 -17.50 -9.79 -10.93
CA HIS A 74 -17.93 -9.67 -12.35
C HIS A 74 -17.10 -10.50 -13.33
N ASN A 75 -16.74 -11.75 -12.94
CA ASN A 75 -15.93 -12.68 -13.72
C ASN A 75 -14.46 -12.25 -13.94
N LEU A 76 -13.99 -11.24 -13.25
CA LEU A 76 -12.59 -10.82 -13.21
C LEU A 76 -11.97 -11.15 -11.86
N VAL A 77 -10.73 -11.64 -11.87
CA VAL A 77 -10.00 -11.91 -10.62
C VAL A 77 -9.73 -10.59 -9.91
N ASP A 78 -10.29 -10.43 -8.73
CA ASP A 78 -10.12 -9.26 -7.87
C ASP A 78 -9.27 -9.55 -6.63
N ARG A 79 -9.22 -10.84 -6.17
CA ARG A 79 -8.43 -11.21 -5.00
C ARG A 79 -7.79 -12.59 -5.15
N VAL A 80 -6.57 -12.68 -4.65
CA VAL A 80 -5.89 -13.96 -4.40
C VAL A 80 -5.64 -14.10 -2.90
N TYR A 81 -6.21 -15.16 -2.31
CA TYR A 81 -5.99 -15.50 -0.90
C TYR A 81 -5.01 -16.67 -0.80
N VAL A 82 -3.98 -16.51 0.02
CA VAL A 82 -2.94 -17.51 0.29
C VAL A 82 -3.02 -17.91 1.77
N ALA A 83 -3.42 -19.14 2.02
CA ALA A 83 -3.50 -19.71 3.36
C ALA A 83 -2.19 -20.47 3.67
N PHE A 84 -1.45 -20.00 4.66
CA PHE A 84 -0.28 -20.70 5.19
C PHE A 84 -0.71 -21.86 6.08
N PRO A 85 0.16 -22.85 6.37
CA PRO A 85 -0.21 -23.94 7.27
C PRO A 85 -0.44 -23.45 8.71
N TYR A 86 -1.32 -24.13 9.41
CA TYR A 86 -1.52 -23.89 10.84
C TYR A 86 -0.26 -24.22 11.64
N THR A 87 0.07 -23.37 12.61
CA THR A 87 1.26 -23.50 13.44
C THR A 87 1.00 -23.13 14.91
N THR A 88 2.03 -23.12 15.73
CA THR A 88 2.00 -22.71 17.15
C THR A 88 2.10 -21.19 17.29
N GLU A 89 1.82 -20.67 18.48
CA GLU A 89 1.92 -19.25 18.80
C GLU A 89 3.33 -18.69 18.58
N GLU A 90 4.36 -19.37 19.06
CA GLU A 90 5.76 -18.97 18.89
C GLU A 90 6.16 -18.90 17.41
N SER A 91 5.75 -19.90 16.63
CA SER A 91 6.06 -19.95 15.21
C SER A 91 5.30 -18.88 14.41
N ILE A 92 4.04 -18.57 14.77
CA ILE A 92 3.26 -17.60 14.04
C ILE A 92 3.81 -16.18 14.20
N ARG A 93 4.32 -15.82 15.38
CA ARG A 93 5.02 -14.53 15.63
C ARG A 93 6.20 -14.37 14.68
N THR A 94 7.08 -15.36 14.68
CA THR A 94 8.27 -15.38 13.81
C THR A 94 7.89 -15.28 12.33
N GLU A 95 6.87 -16.02 11.90
CA GLU A 95 6.39 -15.99 10.51
C GLU A 95 5.79 -14.63 10.14
N PHE A 96 4.99 -14.03 11.02
CA PHE A 96 4.39 -12.71 10.81
C PHE A 96 5.48 -11.64 10.66
N ASN A 97 6.42 -11.57 11.62
CA ASN A 97 7.49 -10.57 11.61
C ASN A 97 8.44 -10.76 10.40
N ARG A 98 8.73 -12.02 10.02
CA ARG A 98 9.51 -12.32 8.82
C ARG A 98 8.79 -11.84 7.55
N LEU A 99 7.51 -12.09 7.43
CA LEU A 99 6.72 -11.67 6.27
C LEU A 99 6.62 -10.14 6.22
N LEU A 100 6.39 -9.50 7.37
CA LEU A 100 6.38 -8.06 7.52
C LEU A 100 7.69 -7.43 7.03
N GLY A 101 8.83 -7.94 7.48
CA GLY A 101 10.14 -7.47 7.04
C GLY A 101 10.37 -7.66 5.54
N GLN A 102 9.87 -8.76 4.95
CA GLN A 102 9.97 -8.98 3.50
C GLN A 102 9.18 -7.94 2.70
N PHE A 103 7.95 -7.59 3.14
CA PHE A 103 7.16 -6.56 2.47
C PHE A 103 7.74 -5.16 2.68
N LYS A 104 8.18 -4.81 3.89
CA LYS A 104 8.84 -3.51 4.17
C LYS A 104 10.09 -3.28 3.32
N ASN A 105 10.86 -4.35 3.05
CA ASN A 105 12.08 -4.27 2.25
C ASN A 105 11.82 -4.39 0.73
N ASN A 106 10.59 -4.54 0.29
CA ASN A 106 10.24 -4.64 -1.12
C ASN A 106 9.71 -3.30 -1.64
N ALA A 107 10.51 -2.62 -2.46
CA ALA A 107 10.20 -1.29 -3.01
C ALA A 107 8.90 -1.21 -3.84
N LYS A 108 8.29 -2.36 -4.19
CA LYS A 108 6.99 -2.41 -4.90
C LYS A 108 5.81 -2.03 -4.01
N TYR A 109 5.98 -2.08 -2.69
CA TYR A 109 4.90 -1.89 -1.73
C TYR A 109 5.20 -0.72 -0.80
N LEU A 110 4.18 0.09 -0.52
CA LEU A 110 4.27 1.19 0.43
C LEU A 110 3.59 0.82 1.74
N ASP A 111 4.33 0.95 2.85
CA ASP A 111 3.80 0.79 4.20
C ASP A 111 3.14 2.09 4.67
N LEU A 112 1.92 2.36 4.18
CA LEU A 112 1.12 3.51 4.61
C LEU A 112 0.41 3.28 5.96
N SER A 113 0.44 2.06 6.48
CA SER A 113 -0.19 1.69 7.75
C SER A 113 0.77 1.76 8.92
N MET A 114 2.05 2.07 8.67
CA MET A 114 3.10 2.08 9.70
C MET A 114 3.09 0.78 10.51
N ASN A 115 3.07 -0.36 9.78
CA ASN A 115 2.97 -1.67 10.38
C ASN A 115 4.13 -1.95 11.35
N GLU A 116 3.82 -2.55 12.49
CA GLU A 116 4.78 -2.88 13.54
C GLU A 116 4.95 -4.39 13.69
N GLU A 117 6.14 -4.80 14.13
CA GLU A 117 6.40 -6.19 14.51
C GLU A 117 5.62 -6.57 15.77
N ILE A 118 5.29 -7.84 15.88
CA ILE A 118 4.71 -8.38 17.11
C ILE A 118 5.85 -8.51 18.12
N PRO A 119 5.75 -7.84 19.30
CA PRO A 119 6.77 -7.91 20.34
C PRO A 119 6.97 -9.35 20.86
N GLU A 120 8.19 -9.64 21.33
CA GLU A 120 8.51 -10.99 21.84
C GLU A 120 7.70 -11.37 23.09
N ASP A 121 7.34 -10.39 23.90
CA ASP A 121 6.60 -10.53 25.16
C ASP A 121 5.07 -10.48 25.00
N ASP A 122 4.55 -10.24 23.77
CA ASP A 122 3.11 -10.31 23.54
C ASP A 122 2.59 -11.76 23.67
N ASP A 123 1.61 -11.96 24.53
CA ASP A 123 0.81 -13.20 24.56
C ASP A 123 -0.28 -13.14 23.49
N ILE A 124 0.02 -13.67 22.31
CA ILE A 124 -0.87 -13.60 21.13
C ILE A 124 -2.23 -14.25 21.45
N SER A 125 -2.23 -15.36 22.20
CA SER A 125 -3.45 -16.07 22.58
C SER A 125 -4.37 -15.18 23.42
N TYR A 126 -3.81 -14.54 24.45
CA TYR A 126 -4.54 -13.64 25.32
C TYR A 126 -5.00 -12.37 24.57
N GLU A 127 -4.11 -11.77 23.79
CA GLU A 127 -4.42 -10.57 23.02
C GLU A 127 -5.57 -10.80 22.03
N ILE A 128 -5.58 -11.93 21.32
CA ILE A 128 -6.65 -12.27 20.37
C ILE A 128 -7.94 -12.63 21.11
N SER A 129 -7.87 -13.58 22.05
CA SER A 129 -9.09 -14.20 22.63
C SER A 129 -9.76 -13.34 23.69
N VAL A 130 -8.99 -12.52 24.42
CA VAL A 130 -9.51 -11.68 25.51
C VAL A 130 -9.66 -10.22 25.10
N LYS A 131 -8.66 -9.66 24.39
CA LYS A 131 -8.67 -8.25 24.00
C LYS A 131 -9.22 -8.00 22.59
N ASN A 132 -9.57 -9.04 21.83
CA ASN A 132 -9.97 -8.94 20.41
C ASN A 132 -8.95 -8.21 19.52
N LYS A 133 -7.65 -8.24 19.90
CA LYS A 133 -6.59 -7.64 19.12
C LYS A 133 -6.44 -8.38 17.79
N ARG A 134 -6.31 -7.64 16.71
CA ARG A 134 -6.03 -8.19 15.40
C ARG A 134 -4.58 -7.91 15.03
N TYR A 135 -3.81 -8.95 14.79
CA TYR A 135 -2.47 -8.84 14.24
C TYR A 135 -2.58 -8.87 12.73
N GLN A 136 -2.44 -7.71 12.13
CA GLN A 136 -2.53 -7.52 10.69
C GLN A 136 -1.49 -6.52 10.20
N ALA A 137 -1.09 -6.65 8.94
CA ALA A 137 -0.25 -5.68 8.25
C ALA A 137 -0.81 -5.47 6.85
N SER A 138 -0.72 -4.24 6.34
CA SER A 138 -1.21 -3.89 5.00
C SER A 138 -0.24 -2.97 4.28
N PHE A 139 -0.15 -3.14 2.97
CA PHE A 139 0.76 -2.44 2.07
C PHE A 139 0.02 -2.07 0.81
N SER A 140 0.20 -0.83 0.36
CA SER A 140 -0.41 -0.35 -0.88
C SER A 140 0.53 -0.58 -2.07
N TYR A 141 -0.05 -0.95 -3.20
CA TYR A 141 0.62 -1.14 -4.48
C TYR A 141 0.17 -0.06 -5.47
N TYR A 142 1.12 0.46 -6.23
CA TYR A 142 0.88 1.45 -7.28
C TYR A 142 1.45 0.97 -8.60
N ASP A 143 0.61 1.01 -9.64
CA ASP A 143 1.05 0.73 -10.99
C ASP A 143 1.93 1.88 -11.50
N THR A 144 3.17 1.56 -11.87
CA THR A 144 4.12 2.55 -12.38
C THR A 144 3.91 2.92 -13.84
N ASP A 145 3.12 2.13 -14.57
CA ASP A 145 2.74 2.44 -15.95
C ASP A 145 1.56 3.43 -16.01
N ARG A 146 0.96 3.75 -14.85
CA ARG A 146 -0.12 4.74 -14.79
C ARG A 146 0.36 6.13 -15.19
N ASP A 147 -0.57 6.95 -15.64
CA ASP A 147 -0.32 8.37 -15.89
C ASP A 147 0.04 9.09 -14.57
N ARG A 148 1.34 9.31 -14.38
CA ARG A 148 1.91 9.98 -13.20
C ARG A 148 1.35 11.39 -13.01
N ILE A 149 1.07 12.09 -14.11
CA ILE A 149 0.54 13.45 -14.06
C ILE A 149 -0.86 13.45 -13.47
N SER A 150 -1.74 12.56 -13.94
CA SER A 150 -3.09 12.38 -13.39
C SER A 150 -3.05 11.94 -11.93
N PHE A 151 -2.17 11.01 -11.58
CA PHE A 151 -1.99 10.59 -10.19
C PHE A 151 -1.61 11.74 -9.27
N MET A 152 -0.55 12.48 -9.63
CA MET A 152 -0.06 13.62 -8.83
C MET A 152 -1.09 14.73 -8.76
N SER A 153 -1.77 15.02 -9.86
CA SER A 153 -2.84 16.01 -9.88
C SER A 153 -3.97 15.63 -8.90
N SER A 154 -4.41 14.38 -8.94
CA SER A 154 -5.46 13.84 -8.06
C SER A 154 -5.05 13.87 -6.59
N LEU A 155 -3.78 13.54 -6.30
CA LEU A 155 -3.25 13.60 -4.94
C LEU A 155 -3.20 15.04 -4.42
N ILE A 156 -2.73 15.99 -5.22
CA ILE A 156 -2.65 17.41 -4.87
C ILE A 156 -4.05 17.98 -4.61
N ASP A 157 -5.07 17.56 -5.36
CA ASP A 157 -6.46 18.02 -5.17
C ASP A 157 -7.04 17.64 -3.79
N LYS A 158 -6.55 16.56 -3.16
CA LYS A 158 -6.96 16.18 -1.79
C LYS A 158 -6.57 17.23 -0.74
N PHE A 159 -5.63 18.12 -1.07
CA PHE A 159 -5.16 19.17 -0.16
C PHE A 159 -5.88 20.52 -0.30
N SER A 160 -7.06 20.53 -0.93
CA SER A 160 -7.86 21.75 -1.13
C SER A 160 -8.23 22.50 0.17
N GLU A 161 -8.24 21.81 1.31
CA GLU A 161 -8.47 22.46 2.61
C GLU A 161 -7.23 23.20 3.16
N PHE A 162 -6.03 22.89 2.67
CA PHE A 162 -4.77 23.44 3.17
C PHE A 162 -4.22 24.55 2.27
N PHE A 163 -4.61 24.55 1.01
CA PHE A 163 -4.08 25.45 -0.02
C PHE A 163 -5.19 26.14 -0.79
N THR A 164 -4.94 27.36 -1.23
CA THR A 164 -5.85 28.04 -2.16
C THR A 164 -5.83 27.38 -3.55
N ALA A 165 -6.84 27.64 -4.37
CA ALA A 165 -6.89 27.12 -5.73
C ALA A 165 -5.66 27.52 -6.56
N GLU A 166 -5.16 28.76 -6.40
CA GLU A 166 -3.95 29.24 -7.07
C GLU A 166 -2.70 28.49 -6.61
N GLN A 167 -2.57 28.22 -5.31
CA GLN A 167 -1.48 27.43 -4.75
C GLN A 167 -1.50 26.00 -5.23
N LEU A 168 -2.68 25.36 -5.33
CA LEU A 168 -2.83 24.01 -5.88
C LEU A 168 -2.40 23.93 -7.35
N VAL A 169 -2.77 24.92 -8.16
CA VAL A 169 -2.34 24.99 -9.55
C VAL A 169 -0.81 25.05 -9.64
N LYS A 170 -0.18 25.89 -8.82
CA LYS A 170 1.29 25.99 -8.78
C LYS A 170 1.96 24.70 -8.28
N LEU A 171 1.41 24.06 -7.27
CA LEU A 171 1.90 22.76 -6.79
C LEU A 171 1.87 21.71 -7.90
N LYS A 172 0.79 21.66 -8.70
CA LYS A 172 0.69 20.74 -9.85
C LYS A 172 1.73 21.06 -10.93
N GLU A 173 1.94 22.33 -11.26
CA GLU A 173 2.97 22.74 -12.21
C GLU A 173 4.37 22.29 -11.78
N TYR A 174 4.71 22.47 -10.50
CA TYR A 174 6.01 22.04 -9.97
C TYR A 174 6.14 20.52 -9.86
N ALA A 175 5.06 19.82 -9.53
CA ALA A 175 5.03 18.36 -9.52
C ALA A 175 5.32 17.77 -10.91
N ILE A 176 4.72 18.35 -11.95
CA ILE A 176 4.96 17.94 -13.35
C ILE A 176 6.42 18.24 -13.74
N LYS A 177 6.93 19.44 -13.43
CA LYS A 177 8.33 19.78 -13.69
C LYS A 177 9.29 18.79 -12.99
N ALA A 178 9.00 18.41 -11.76
CA ALA A 178 9.85 17.50 -10.98
C ALA A 178 9.99 16.10 -11.59
N MET A 179 9.02 15.66 -12.39
CA MET A 179 9.07 14.37 -13.07
C MET A 179 10.12 14.31 -14.20
N ASP A 180 10.40 15.46 -14.81
CA ASP A 180 11.29 15.54 -15.96
C ASP A 180 12.70 16.06 -15.60
N VAL A 181 12.89 16.50 -14.35
CA VAL A 181 14.16 17.08 -13.89
C VAL A 181 15.09 15.98 -13.37
N PRO A 182 16.35 15.93 -13.84
CA PRO A 182 17.37 15.03 -13.32
C PRO A 182 17.59 15.20 -11.80
N GLN A 183 18.01 14.12 -11.14
CA GLN A 183 18.14 14.08 -9.68
C GLN A 183 19.07 15.16 -9.11
N ASP A 184 20.13 15.50 -9.82
CA ASP A 184 21.09 16.56 -9.47
C ASP A 184 20.52 17.98 -9.53
N GLN A 185 19.38 18.18 -10.20
CA GLN A 185 18.69 19.47 -10.32
C GLN A 185 17.44 19.58 -9.43
N GLN A 186 17.05 18.51 -8.75
CA GLN A 186 15.82 18.49 -7.92
C GLN A 186 15.90 19.48 -6.75
N GLU A 187 17.07 19.65 -6.13
CA GLU A 187 17.24 20.61 -5.03
C GLU A 187 17.05 22.06 -5.51
N ALA A 188 17.52 22.39 -6.71
CA ALA A 188 17.31 23.72 -7.30
C ALA A 188 15.83 23.97 -7.60
N LEU A 189 15.11 22.99 -8.14
CA LEU A 189 13.68 23.06 -8.39
C LEU A 189 12.87 23.19 -7.09
N GLN A 190 13.25 22.48 -6.04
CA GLN A 190 12.65 22.61 -4.71
C GLN A 190 12.81 24.03 -4.16
N SER A 191 14.01 24.61 -4.30
CA SER A 191 14.30 25.98 -3.85
C SER A 191 13.48 27.01 -4.64
N GLU A 192 13.35 26.85 -5.96
CA GLU A 192 12.50 27.69 -6.82
C GLU A 192 11.04 27.64 -6.38
N MET A 193 10.51 26.43 -6.17
CA MET A 193 9.13 26.23 -5.72
C MET A 193 8.89 26.85 -4.35
N MET A 194 9.80 26.65 -3.40
CA MET A 194 9.70 27.27 -2.07
C MET A 194 9.65 28.80 -2.15
N ALA A 195 10.48 29.42 -2.97
CA ALA A 195 10.49 30.86 -3.16
C ALA A 195 9.18 31.37 -3.76
N GLU A 196 8.62 30.64 -4.74
CA GLU A 196 7.34 31.01 -5.35
C GLU A 196 6.18 30.86 -4.38
N MET A 197 6.13 29.78 -3.62
CA MET A 197 5.11 29.55 -2.61
C MET A 197 5.17 30.58 -1.46
N GLN A 198 6.35 31.06 -1.11
CA GLN A 198 6.51 32.17 -0.16
C GLN A 198 5.90 33.48 -0.70
N LYS A 199 6.08 33.78 -1.97
CA LYS A 199 5.45 34.96 -2.61
C LYS A 199 3.92 34.87 -2.58
N MET A 200 3.38 33.66 -2.64
CA MET A 200 1.94 33.41 -2.53
C MET A 200 1.43 33.31 -1.07
N GLY A 201 2.23 33.74 -0.11
CA GLY A 201 1.85 33.80 1.32
C GLY A 201 1.98 32.48 2.08
N LEU A 202 2.60 31.45 1.47
CA LEU A 202 2.99 30.25 2.18
C LEU A 202 4.32 30.47 2.90
N GLY A 203 4.34 30.27 4.22
CA GLY A 203 5.58 30.41 5.01
C GLY A 203 5.90 31.83 5.48
N GLN A 204 5.07 32.83 5.21
CA GLN A 204 5.14 34.12 5.86
C GLN A 204 4.41 34.06 7.20
N GLY A 205 5.14 33.86 8.24
CA GLY A 205 4.69 33.88 9.63
C GLY A 205 5.82 33.39 10.51
N GLU A 206 6.17 34.20 11.50
CA GLU A 206 7.20 33.94 12.51
C GLU A 206 7.19 32.50 13.00
N ASP A 207 8.25 32.08 13.67
CA ASP A 207 8.47 30.80 14.37
C ASP A 207 7.28 30.38 15.28
N VAL A 208 6.11 30.17 14.67
CA VAL A 208 4.96 29.59 15.34
C VAL A 208 5.23 28.09 15.40
N GLU A 209 5.34 27.56 16.60
CA GLU A 209 5.37 26.10 16.80
C GLU A 209 4.30 25.43 15.92
N PRO A 210 4.63 24.35 15.25
CA PRO A 210 3.68 23.66 14.38
C PRO A 210 2.45 23.26 15.20
N ASP A 211 1.27 23.75 14.79
CA ASP A 211 0.01 23.31 15.37
C ASP A 211 -0.11 21.79 15.18
N PRO A 212 -0.03 21.00 16.26
CA PRO A 212 0.03 19.54 16.15
C PRO A 212 -1.23 18.96 15.48
N GLU A 213 -2.39 19.58 15.68
CA GLU A 213 -3.67 19.14 15.11
C GLU A 213 -3.67 19.32 13.58
N LYS A 214 -3.18 20.45 13.09
CA LYS A 214 -3.06 20.68 11.64
C LYS A 214 -2.02 19.80 11.00
N ALA A 215 -0.91 19.53 11.68
CA ALA A 215 0.12 18.62 11.19
C ALA A 215 -0.42 17.19 11.09
N TYR A 216 -1.16 16.73 12.11
CA TYR A 216 -1.82 15.44 12.10
C TYR A 216 -2.88 15.35 10.98
N LYS A 217 -3.74 16.36 10.85
CA LYS A 217 -4.76 16.41 9.79
C LYS A 217 -4.13 16.35 8.40
N PHE A 218 -3.03 17.06 8.18
CA PHE A 218 -2.30 17.04 6.92
C PHE A 218 -1.76 15.62 6.61
N LEU A 219 -1.10 14.99 7.60
CA LEU A 219 -0.57 13.65 7.45
C LEU A 219 -1.70 12.63 7.18
N ALA A 220 -2.80 12.73 7.91
CA ALA A 220 -3.97 11.88 7.68
C ALA A 220 -4.52 12.05 6.25
N THR A 221 -4.70 13.29 5.79
CA THR A 221 -5.15 13.58 4.41
C THR A 221 -4.21 13.00 3.36
N LEU A 222 -2.89 13.08 3.61
CA LEU A 222 -1.90 12.48 2.72
C LEU A 222 -2.02 10.96 2.66
N MET A 223 -2.07 10.31 3.83
CA MET A 223 -2.16 8.85 3.91
C MET A 223 -3.46 8.32 3.27
N ASP A 224 -4.59 8.99 3.55
CA ASP A 224 -5.89 8.64 2.97
C ASP A 224 -5.92 8.93 1.46
N GLY A 225 -5.33 10.04 1.02
CA GLY A 225 -5.17 10.38 -0.39
C GLY A 225 -4.36 9.32 -1.13
N MET A 226 -3.21 8.94 -0.59
CA MET A 226 -2.39 7.88 -1.13
C MET A 226 -3.17 6.56 -1.22
N ARG A 227 -3.80 6.10 -0.13
CA ARG A 227 -4.63 4.88 -0.15
C ARG A 227 -5.71 4.91 -1.20
N SER A 228 -6.44 6.01 -1.31
CA SER A 228 -7.54 6.15 -2.27
C SER A 228 -7.10 6.08 -3.74
N LEU A 229 -5.81 6.22 -4.00
CA LEU A 229 -5.20 6.18 -5.33
C LEU A 229 -4.39 4.90 -5.57
N ALA A 230 -4.34 3.98 -4.62
CA ALA A 230 -3.68 2.70 -4.80
C ALA A 230 -4.37 1.85 -5.89
N ASP A 231 -3.59 1.08 -6.63
CA ASP A 231 -4.09 0.15 -7.66
C ASP A 231 -4.35 -1.24 -7.09
N GLY A 232 -3.72 -1.53 -5.97
CA GLY A 232 -3.89 -2.79 -5.26
C GLY A 232 -3.42 -2.69 -3.81
N ASP A 233 -3.87 -3.63 -3.00
CA ASP A 233 -3.41 -3.82 -1.64
C ASP A 233 -2.89 -5.24 -1.43
N VAL A 234 -1.84 -5.36 -0.64
CA VAL A 234 -1.39 -6.65 -0.10
C VAL A 234 -1.45 -6.56 1.40
N TRP A 235 -2.20 -7.45 2.00
CA TRP A 235 -2.33 -7.46 3.45
C TRP A 235 -2.37 -8.89 3.99
N PHE A 236 -1.98 -9.06 5.22
CA PHE A 236 -2.01 -10.34 5.89
C PHE A 236 -2.39 -10.19 7.35
N MET A 237 -2.98 -11.25 7.89
CA MET A 237 -3.38 -11.29 9.28
C MET A 237 -3.23 -12.68 9.87
N ILE A 238 -3.16 -12.73 11.20
CA ILE A 238 -3.20 -13.98 11.96
C ILE A 238 -4.66 -14.37 12.18
N HIS A 239 -5.00 -15.58 11.75
CA HIS A 239 -6.22 -16.26 12.10
C HIS A 239 -5.94 -17.28 13.21
N GLU A 240 -6.76 -17.28 14.27
CA GLU A 240 -6.73 -18.28 15.33
C GLU A 240 -7.89 -19.22 15.16
N ARG A 241 -7.63 -20.51 15.30
CA ARG A 241 -8.66 -21.56 15.36
C ARG A 241 -8.23 -22.69 16.27
N TYR A 242 -8.97 -22.86 17.37
CA TYR A 242 -8.72 -23.93 18.36
C TYR A 242 -7.28 -23.96 18.89
N GLY A 243 -6.73 -22.80 19.25
CA GLY A 243 -5.36 -22.67 19.76
C GLY A 243 -4.26 -22.91 18.74
N ARG A 244 -4.60 -22.92 17.45
CA ARG A 244 -3.64 -22.95 16.34
C ARG A 244 -3.78 -21.68 15.50
N TYR A 245 -2.67 -21.26 14.93
CA TYR A 245 -2.56 -19.99 14.25
C TYR A 245 -2.18 -20.18 12.79
N GLN A 246 -2.71 -19.35 11.94
CA GLN A 246 -2.47 -19.38 10.49
C GLN A 246 -2.32 -17.94 9.97
N ILE A 247 -1.37 -17.68 9.08
CA ILE A 247 -1.38 -16.44 8.30
C ILE A 247 -2.28 -16.63 7.09
N GLY A 248 -3.22 -15.72 6.94
CA GLY A 248 -3.92 -15.46 5.68
C GLY A 248 -3.29 -14.26 5.02
N LEU A 249 -2.78 -14.43 3.80
CA LEU A 249 -2.18 -13.36 2.99
C LEU A 249 -3.08 -13.10 1.78
N TYR A 250 -3.39 -11.84 1.55
CA TYR A 250 -4.34 -11.39 0.54
C TYR A 250 -3.65 -10.42 -0.42
N TYR A 251 -3.92 -10.60 -1.69
CA TYR A 251 -3.54 -9.70 -2.76
C TYR A 251 -4.81 -9.21 -3.43
N ASP A 252 -5.11 -7.92 -3.33
CA ASP A 252 -6.33 -7.30 -3.80
C ASP A 252 -6.04 -6.39 -5.01
N ASN A 253 -6.66 -6.67 -6.14
CA ASN A 253 -6.72 -5.73 -7.25
C ASN A 253 -7.91 -4.80 -7.04
N LEU A 254 -7.65 -3.55 -6.65
CA LEU A 254 -8.70 -2.59 -6.30
C LEU A 254 -9.54 -2.15 -7.51
N HIS A 255 -9.03 -2.28 -8.73
CA HIS A 255 -9.80 -1.96 -9.95
C HIS A 255 -10.91 -2.96 -10.24
N ASN A 256 -10.73 -4.22 -9.81
CA ASN A 256 -11.70 -5.28 -10.06
C ASN A 256 -12.62 -5.53 -8.85
N GLN A 257 -12.43 -4.84 -7.74
CA GLN A 257 -13.29 -4.97 -6.56
C GLN A 257 -14.67 -4.34 -6.80
N ALA A 258 -15.69 -4.87 -6.10
CA ALA A 258 -17.01 -4.26 -6.08
C ALA A 258 -16.95 -2.88 -5.40
N HIS A 259 -17.50 -1.87 -6.04
CA HIS A 259 -17.75 -0.58 -5.44
C HIS A 259 -19.14 -0.58 -4.76
N GLY A 260 -19.32 0.23 -3.71
CA GLY A 260 -20.53 0.22 -2.91
C GLY A 260 -21.85 0.48 -3.67
N GLU A 261 -21.78 0.98 -4.92
CA GLU A 261 -22.91 1.12 -5.83
C GLU A 261 -23.29 -0.19 -6.54
N ASP A 262 -22.45 -1.22 -6.46
CA ASP A 262 -22.64 -2.53 -7.10
C ASP A 262 -23.28 -3.56 -6.15
N LEU A 263 -23.63 -3.16 -4.90
CA LEU A 263 -24.16 -4.02 -3.85
C LEU A 263 -25.69 -3.99 -3.79
#